data_a7db322c264be185c34295edd502ff05
#
_entry.id   a7db322c264be185c34295edd502ff05
#
_cell.length_a   1.000
_cell.length_b   1.000
_cell.length_c   1.000
_cell.angle_alpha   90.00
_cell.angle_beta   90.00
_cell.angle_gamma   90.00
#
_symmetry.space_group_name_H-M   'P 1'
#
loop_
_entity.id
_entity.type
_entity.pdbx_description
1 polymer ?
#
loop_
_entity_poly.entity_id
_entity_poly.type
_entity_poly.pdbx_seq_one_letter_code
_entity_poly.pdbx_strand_id
1 'polypeptide(L)'
;MSDEPDVLLVDVDERIATITLNRPDRRNAINGALGLGLARAIGDLEASDDVDVMILTGADPAFCAGADLKEIGSPSASMFSATKEDASDPYRRDEFGMYPFRGPFPPHTKLLIGAINGPAITGGFELALNCDMLIASERAAFADTHSRVGIMPGWGLTVLLVESIGVRRARELSMTGNFLDAPTALTWGLVNHVVPHDELLPFTKELARAVVGNDQMGTRRMLRTYEEIAANLYDGAWDVEKVVNRAWLAGGIDTEEVAKRREAIVERGRTQL
;
A
#
# COMPACT_ATOMS: atom_id res chain seq x y z
N MET A 1 -18.47 -9.30 -22.06
CA MET A 1 -18.19 -9.19 -20.62
C MET A 1 -17.09 -10.18 -20.36
N SER A 2 -15.90 -9.72 -19.98
CA SER A 2 -14.74 -10.59 -19.71
C SER A 2 -15.05 -11.35 -18.40
N ASP A 3 -14.92 -12.69 -18.44
CA ASP A 3 -15.02 -13.60 -17.27
C ASP A 3 -13.78 -13.48 -16.32
N GLU A 4 -13.08 -12.36 -16.32
CA GLU A 4 -12.01 -12.13 -15.34
C GLU A 4 -12.63 -11.74 -14.01
N PRO A 5 -12.27 -12.42 -12.91
CA PRO A 5 -12.77 -12.07 -11.59
C PRO A 5 -12.36 -10.63 -11.23
N ASP A 6 -13.25 -9.93 -10.53
CA ASP A 6 -12.97 -8.58 -10.04
C ASP A 6 -11.67 -8.58 -9.23
N VAL A 7 -10.70 -7.76 -9.65
CA VAL A 7 -9.40 -7.65 -8.99
C VAL A 7 -9.46 -6.96 -7.63
N LEU A 8 -10.60 -6.33 -7.34
CA LEU A 8 -10.90 -5.61 -6.11
C LEU A 8 -12.34 -5.90 -5.70
N LEU A 9 -12.55 -6.22 -4.43
CA LEU A 9 -13.90 -6.38 -3.86
C LEU A 9 -14.13 -5.26 -2.86
N VAL A 10 -15.34 -4.71 -2.86
CA VAL A 10 -15.77 -3.67 -1.89
C VAL A 10 -17.07 -4.13 -1.26
N ASP A 11 -17.10 -4.20 0.05
CA ASP A 11 -18.26 -4.48 0.87
C ASP A 11 -18.50 -3.33 1.84
N VAL A 12 -19.74 -2.86 1.97
CA VAL A 12 -20.10 -1.75 2.88
C VAL A 12 -21.15 -2.25 3.85
N ASP A 13 -20.80 -2.23 5.12
CA ASP A 13 -21.69 -2.60 6.22
C ASP A 13 -21.45 -1.67 7.42
N GLU A 14 -22.50 -1.27 8.12
CA GLU A 14 -22.42 -0.41 9.32
C GLU A 14 -21.57 0.86 9.11
N ARG A 15 -21.62 1.47 7.92
CA ARG A 15 -20.84 2.66 7.51
C ARG A 15 -19.32 2.40 7.43
N ILE A 16 -18.91 1.12 7.37
CA ILE A 16 -17.54 0.67 7.23
C ILE A 16 -17.40 0.01 5.86
N ALA A 17 -16.52 0.54 5.02
CA ALA A 17 -16.18 -0.08 3.75
C ALA A 17 -14.98 -1.01 3.93
N THR A 18 -15.11 -2.27 3.54
CA THR A 18 -13.99 -3.23 3.47
C THR A 18 -13.56 -3.40 2.01
N ILE A 19 -12.36 -2.97 1.70
CA ILE A 19 -11.72 -3.07 0.38
C ILE A 19 -10.78 -4.26 0.42
N THR A 20 -11.01 -5.26 -0.42
CA THR A 20 -10.17 -6.47 -0.50
C THR A 20 -9.45 -6.52 -1.84
N LEU A 21 -8.11 -6.51 -1.81
CA LEU A 21 -7.27 -6.81 -2.96
C LEU A 21 -7.52 -8.27 -3.36
N ASN A 22 -8.00 -8.53 -4.58
CA ASN A 22 -8.54 -9.84 -4.95
C ASN A 22 -7.82 -10.45 -6.16
N ARG A 23 -6.54 -10.67 -6.02
CA ARG A 23 -5.69 -11.44 -6.96
C ARG A 23 -4.89 -12.53 -6.21
N PRO A 24 -5.57 -13.45 -5.48
CA PRO A 24 -4.90 -14.41 -4.58
C PRO A 24 -3.86 -15.27 -5.28
N ASP A 25 -4.10 -15.73 -6.51
CA ASP A 25 -3.17 -16.51 -7.33
C ASP A 25 -1.87 -15.75 -7.68
N ARG A 26 -1.88 -14.44 -7.53
CA ARG A 26 -0.75 -13.52 -7.71
C ARG A 26 -0.32 -12.88 -6.40
N ARG A 27 -0.79 -13.40 -5.25
CA ARG A 27 -0.55 -12.81 -3.93
C ARG A 27 -0.87 -11.31 -3.91
N ASN A 28 -1.95 -10.93 -4.55
CA ASN A 28 -2.45 -9.57 -4.68
C ASN A 28 -1.41 -8.58 -5.26
N ALA A 29 -0.53 -9.08 -6.15
CA ALA A 29 0.44 -8.22 -6.82
C ALA A 29 -0.27 -7.12 -7.64
N ILE A 30 0.28 -5.91 -7.56
CA ILE A 30 -0.31 -4.70 -8.14
C ILE A 30 -0.03 -4.68 -9.64
N ASN A 31 -1.09 -4.79 -10.42
CA ASN A 31 -1.10 -4.50 -11.85
C ASN A 31 -1.82 -3.18 -12.12
N GLY A 32 -1.88 -2.78 -13.40
CA GLY A 32 -2.56 -1.55 -13.78
C GLY A 32 -4.02 -1.49 -13.36
N ALA A 33 -4.75 -2.60 -13.50
CA ALA A 33 -6.16 -2.68 -13.15
C ALA A 33 -6.39 -2.56 -11.63
N LEU A 34 -5.58 -3.28 -10.82
CA LEU A 34 -5.69 -3.23 -9.35
C LEU A 34 -5.32 -1.83 -8.82
N GLY A 35 -4.22 -1.24 -9.31
CA GLY A 35 -3.79 0.08 -8.85
C GLY A 35 -4.82 1.17 -9.15
N LEU A 36 -5.35 1.20 -10.38
CA LEU A 36 -6.36 2.17 -10.77
C LEU A 36 -7.70 1.91 -10.06
N GLY A 37 -8.12 0.64 -9.97
CA GLY A 37 -9.33 0.25 -9.27
C GLY A 37 -9.30 0.67 -7.80
N LEU A 38 -8.15 0.49 -7.13
CA LEU A 38 -7.98 0.88 -5.73
C LEU A 38 -8.07 2.40 -5.55
N ALA A 39 -7.40 3.18 -6.39
CA ALA A 39 -7.48 4.64 -6.32
C ALA A 39 -8.92 5.15 -6.54
N ARG A 40 -9.64 4.58 -7.52
CA ARG A 40 -11.05 4.92 -7.77
C ARG A 40 -11.95 4.51 -6.61
N ALA A 41 -11.81 3.29 -6.10
CA ALA A 41 -12.63 2.82 -4.97
C ALA A 41 -12.47 3.72 -3.74
N ILE A 42 -11.24 4.12 -3.38
CA ILE A 42 -11.02 5.05 -2.25
C ILE A 42 -11.65 6.41 -2.54
N GLY A 43 -11.52 6.95 -3.76
CA GLY A 43 -12.16 8.22 -4.12
C GLY A 43 -13.70 8.17 -4.07
N ASP A 44 -14.30 7.09 -4.56
CA ASP A 44 -15.75 6.89 -4.55
C ASP A 44 -16.26 6.72 -3.10
N LEU A 45 -15.54 5.98 -2.26
CA LEU A 45 -15.88 5.78 -0.85
C LEU A 45 -15.68 7.06 -0.02
N GLU A 46 -14.67 7.88 -0.34
CA GLU A 46 -14.52 9.21 0.26
C GLU A 46 -15.71 10.11 -0.05
N ALA A 47 -16.24 10.04 -1.26
CA ALA A 47 -17.39 10.84 -1.68
C ALA A 47 -18.75 10.28 -1.18
N SER A 48 -18.81 9.05 -0.69
CA SER A 48 -20.06 8.40 -0.26
C SER A 48 -20.50 8.86 1.12
N ASP A 49 -21.75 9.28 1.28
CA ASP A 49 -22.32 9.62 2.59
C ASP A 49 -22.63 8.37 3.46
N ASP A 50 -22.58 7.16 2.87
CA ASP A 50 -22.88 5.90 3.56
C ASP A 50 -21.64 5.28 4.23
N VAL A 51 -20.46 5.90 4.10
CA VAL A 51 -19.19 5.40 4.63
C VAL A 51 -18.53 6.44 5.53
N ASP A 52 -18.04 6.02 6.68
CA ASP A 52 -17.24 6.86 7.59
C ASP A 52 -15.82 6.34 7.79
N VAL A 53 -15.62 5.02 7.65
CA VAL A 53 -14.31 4.37 7.83
C VAL A 53 -14.07 3.38 6.68
N MET A 54 -12.83 3.31 6.21
CA MET A 54 -12.38 2.34 5.21
C MET A 54 -11.39 1.36 5.84
N ILE A 55 -11.51 0.08 5.46
CA ILE A 55 -10.56 -0.99 5.81
C ILE A 55 -9.97 -1.53 4.51
N LEU A 56 -8.65 -1.62 4.43
CA LEU A 56 -7.94 -2.23 3.30
C LEU A 56 -7.32 -3.55 3.74
N THR A 57 -7.60 -4.63 3.03
CA THR A 57 -7.03 -5.96 3.25
C THR A 57 -6.75 -6.69 1.94
N GLY A 58 -6.15 -7.88 2.01
CA GLY A 58 -5.93 -8.74 0.86
C GLY A 58 -6.68 -10.06 0.96
N ALA A 59 -7.07 -10.67 -0.15
CA ALA A 59 -7.47 -12.07 -0.18
C ALA A 59 -6.24 -12.95 0.14
N ASP A 60 -6.42 -13.97 1.00
CA ASP A 60 -5.33 -14.88 1.36
C ASP A 60 -4.64 -15.49 0.13
N PRO A 61 -3.32 -15.76 0.23
CA PRO A 61 -2.50 -15.84 1.45
C PRO A 61 -1.62 -14.60 1.72
N ALA A 62 -1.84 -13.45 1.12
CA ALA A 62 -0.99 -12.29 1.28
C ALA A 62 -1.82 -11.01 1.36
N PHE A 63 -1.29 -9.99 2.00
CA PHE A 63 -1.84 -8.65 1.84
C PHE A 63 -1.56 -8.16 0.42
N CYS A 64 -0.28 -7.98 0.06
CA CYS A 64 0.13 -7.59 -1.28
C CYS A 64 1.63 -7.84 -1.52
N ALA A 65 1.96 -8.57 -2.58
CA ALA A 65 3.34 -8.91 -2.92
C ALA A 65 4.12 -7.81 -3.66
N GLY A 66 3.55 -6.59 -3.76
CA GLY A 66 4.13 -5.48 -4.50
C GLY A 66 3.78 -5.47 -5.98
N ALA A 67 4.58 -4.80 -6.79
CA ALA A 67 4.33 -4.68 -8.21
C ALA A 67 4.33 -6.04 -8.94
N ASP A 68 3.41 -6.24 -9.88
CA ASP A 68 3.41 -7.44 -10.72
C ASP A 68 4.58 -7.39 -11.70
N LEU A 69 5.69 -8.04 -11.31
CA LEU A 69 6.94 -8.03 -12.06
C LEU A 69 6.83 -8.62 -13.47
N LYS A 70 5.76 -9.35 -13.81
CA LYS A 70 5.50 -9.82 -15.18
C LYS A 70 5.01 -8.69 -16.08
N GLU A 71 4.39 -7.67 -15.47
CA GLU A 71 3.99 -6.47 -16.20
C GLU A 71 5.13 -5.46 -16.32
N ILE A 72 6.08 -5.44 -15.36
CA ILE A 72 7.29 -4.63 -15.45
C ILE A 72 8.18 -5.22 -16.55
N GLY A 73 8.16 -4.67 -17.71
CA GLY A 73 8.98 -5.15 -18.85
C GLY A 73 8.19 -5.71 -20.01
N SER A 74 6.88 -5.75 -19.91
CA SER A 74 6.02 -5.93 -21.06
C SER A 74 5.84 -4.58 -21.78
N PRO A 75 5.84 -4.52 -23.12
CA PRO A 75 5.45 -3.32 -23.86
C PRO A 75 4.03 -2.82 -23.55
N SER A 76 3.23 -3.69 -22.91
CA SER A 76 1.90 -3.39 -22.37
C SER A 76 1.91 -3.08 -20.89
N ALA A 77 3.08 -2.84 -20.28
CA ALA A 77 3.22 -2.57 -18.85
C ALA A 77 2.42 -1.33 -18.42
N SER A 78 1.19 -1.55 -18.02
CA SER A 78 0.25 -0.49 -17.69
C SER A 78 0.54 0.17 -16.33
N MET A 79 1.34 -0.48 -15.48
CA MET A 79 1.63 0.03 -14.14
C MET A 79 2.58 1.23 -14.15
N PHE A 80 3.54 1.26 -15.09
CA PHE A 80 4.49 2.36 -15.28
C PHE A 80 4.25 3.15 -16.58
N SER A 81 3.13 2.93 -17.24
CA SER A 81 2.76 3.68 -18.45
C SER A 81 1.74 4.73 -18.09
N ALA A 82 1.85 5.90 -18.75
CA ALA A 82 0.78 6.88 -18.73
C ALA A 82 -0.54 6.20 -19.12
N THR A 83 -1.58 6.42 -18.35
CA THR A 83 -2.90 5.94 -18.74
C THR A 83 -3.30 6.68 -20.02
N LYS A 84 -3.77 5.94 -21.04
CA LYS A 84 -4.30 6.51 -22.30
C LYS A 84 -5.68 7.13 -22.12
N GLU A 85 -6.10 7.27 -20.86
CA GLU A 85 -7.40 7.79 -20.48
C GLU A 85 -7.49 9.30 -20.69
N ASP A 86 -8.71 9.81 -20.67
CA ASP A 86 -9.03 11.23 -20.86
C ASP A 86 -8.10 12.11 -20.01
N ALA A 87 -7.62 13.20 -20.59
CA ALA A 87 -6.78 14.16 -19.89
C ALA A 87 -7.45 14.77 -18.65
N SER A 88 -8.77 14.66 -18.54
CA SER A 88 -9.59 15.09 -17.40
C SER A 88 -9.71 14.05 -16.28
N ASP A 89 -9.25 12.80 -16.45
CA ASP A 89 -9.32 11.76 -15.41
C ASP A 89 -8.44 12.16 -14.22
N PRO A 90 -9.00 12.37 -13.02
CA PRO A 90 -8.24 12.74 -11.82
C PRO A 90 -7.25 11.65 -11.37
N TYR A 91 -7.42 10.41 -11.85
CA TYR A 91 -6.54 9.28 -11.57
C TYR A 91 -5.55 8.99 -12.71
N ARG A 92 -5.44 9.91 -13.67
CA ARG A 92 -4.47 9.78 -14.77
C ARG A 92 -3.05 9.81 -14.25
N ARG A 93 -2.28 8.77 -14.56
CA ARG A 93 -0.86 8.68 -14.24
C ARG A 93 -0.01 9.41 -15.29
N ASP A 94 1.11 9.97 -14.87
CA ASP A 94 2.09 10.58 -15.75
C ASP A 94 2.89 9.51 -16.55
N GLU A 95 3.82 9.97 -17.37
CA GLU A 95 4.69 9.12 -18.21
C GLU A 95 5.55 8.13 -17.40
N PHE A 96 5.72 8.36 -16.09
CA PHE A 96 6.42 7.49 -15.16
C PHE A 96 5.47 6.60 -14.34
N GLY A 97 4.17 6.62 -14.65
CA GLY A 97 3.16 5.83 -13.95
C GLY A 97 2.76 6.38 -12.58
N MET A 98 3.12 7.64 -12.27
CA MET A 98 2.81 8.27 -10.99
C MET A 98 1.46 9.00 -11.04
N TYR A 99 0.71 8.91 -9.96
CA TYR A 99 -0.51 9.68 -9.77
C TYR A 99 -0.23 11.19 -9.56
N PRO A 100 -1.21 12.07 -9.81
CA PRO A 100 -1.07 13.51 -9.58
C PRO A 100 -1.05 13.87 -8.08
N PHE A 101 -1.30 12.93 -7.19
CA PHE A 101 -1.29 13.06 -5.73
C PHE A 101 -0.14 12.26 -5.11
N ARG A 102 0.09 12.43 -3.80
CA ARG A 102 1.11 11.69 -3.05
C ARG A 102 0.65 10.26 -2.79
N GLY A 103 1.59 9.33 -2.90
CA GLY A 103 1.33 7.93 -2.60
C GLY A 103 0.40 7.22 -3.59
N PRO A 104 -0.15 6.07 -3.20
CA PRO A 104 -1.01 5.24 -4.03
C PRO A 104 -2.49 5.61 -3.95
N PHE A 105 -2.89 6.42 -2.96
CA PHE A 105 -4.28 6.76 -2.67
C PHE A 105 -4.57 8.22 -2.96
N PRO A 106 -5.77 8.57 -3.49
CA PRO A 106 -6.20 9.95 -3.60
C PRO A 106 -6.36 10.58 -2.20
N PRO A 107 -6.30 11.91 -2.09
CA PRO A 107 -6.59 12.59 -0.84
C PRO A 107 -7.95 12.16 -0.28
N HIS A 108 -7.98 11.81 0.99
CA HIS A 108 -9.18 11.39 1.71
C HIS A 108 -9.17 11.97 3.13
N THR A 109 -10.34 12.04 3.75
CA THR A 109 -10.54 12.55 5.11
C THR A 109 -11.14 11.50 6.04
N LYS A 110 -11.61 10.38 5.46
CA LYS A 110 -12.10 9.23 6.20
C LYS A 110 -10.94 8.34 6.60
N LEU A 111 -10.97 7.83 7.82
CA LEU A 111 -9.91 6.95 8.35
C LEU A 111 -9.77 5.69 7.47
N LEU A 112 -8.56 5.37 7.07
CA LEU A 112 -8.20 4.16 6.33
C LEU A 112 -7.37 3.23 7.22
N ILE A 113 -7.92 2.07 7.58
CA ILE A 113 -7.27 1.07 8.42
C ILE A 113 -6.73 -0.07 7.55
N GLY A 114 -5.43 -0.32 7.61
CA GLY A 114 -4.81 -1.49 6.98
C GLY A 114 -5.00 -2.73 7.87
N ALA A 115 -5.74 -3.73 7.39
CA ALA A 115 -5.85 -5.06 7.99
C ALA A 115 -4.91 -6.02 7.26
N ILE A 116 -3.70 -6.19 7.79
CA ILE A 116 -2.59 -6.87 7.12
C ILE A 116 -2.67 -8.37 7.39
N ASN A 117 -3.30 -9.10 6.48
CA ASN A 117 -3.61 -10.53 6.63
C ASN A 117 -2.42 -11.46 6.34
N GLY A 118 -1.38 -10.97 5.68
CA GLY A 118 -0.20 -11.75 5.29
C GLY A 118 0.93 -10.84 4.81
N PRO A 119 1.89 -11.35 4.01
CA PRO A 119 3.02 -10.57 3.54
C PRO A 119 2.62 -9.30 2.78
N ALA A 120 3.21 -8.17 3.19
CA ALA A 120 3.13 -6.85 2.58
C ALA A 120 4.54 -6.45 2.10
N ILE A 121 4.80 -6.54 0.79
CA ILE A 121 6.16 -6.48 0.24
C ILE A 121 6.30 -5.34 -0.74
N THR A 122 7.36 -4.52 -0.61
CA THR A 122 7.73 -3.46 -1.55
C THR A 122 6.57 -2.48 -1.79
N GLY A 123 5.95 -2.44 -2.97
CA GLY A 123 4.75 -1.64 -3.24
C GLY A 123 3.56 -2.03 -2.36
N GLY A 124 3.43 -3.31 -1.95
CA GLY A 124 2.43 -3.74 -0.97
C GLY A 124 2.71 -3.20 0.44
N PHE A 125 3.98 -3.04 0.79
CA PHE A 125 4.37 -2.37 2.03
C PHE A 125 4.09 -0.86 1.93
N GLU A 126 4.28 -0.25 0.75
CA GLU A 126 3.89 1.14 0.53
C GLU A 126 2.36 1.34 0.67
N LEU A 127 1.53 0.41 0.17
CA LEU A 127 0.09 0.44 0.42
C LEU A 127 -0.23 0.42 1.91
N ALA A 128 0.42 -0.46 2.68
CA ALA A 128 0.23 -0.56 4.12
C ALA A 128 0.65 0.75 4.83
N LEU A 129 1.82 1.29 4.51
CA LEU A 129 2.34 2.52 5.11
C LEU A 129 1.48 3.76 4.84
N ASN A 130 0.69 3.75 3.76
CA ASN A 130 -0.23 4.84 3.44
C ASN A 130 -1.62 4.66 4.09
N CYS A 131 -1.82 3.64 4.94
CA CYS A 131 -2.98 3.54 5.83
C CYS A 131 -2.71 4.29 7.14
N ASP A 132 -3.75 4.86 7.74
CA ASP A 132 -3.64 5.66 8.97
C ASP A 132 -3.33 4.82 10.22
N MET A 133 -3.81 3.58 10.24
CA MET A 133 -3.55 2.59 11.29
C MET A 133 -3.30 1.22 10.66
N LEU A 134 -2.46 0.40 11.32
CA LEU A 134 -2.15 -0.96 10.86
C LEU A 134 -2.50 -1.99 11.93
N ILE A 135 -3.39 -2.91 11.59
CA ILE A 135 -3.69 -4.11 12.38
C ILE A 135 -3.10 -5.30 11.62
N ALA A 136 -2.24 -6.05 12.26
CA ALA A 136 -1.57 -7.18 11.62
C ALA A 136 -2.12 -8.51 12.12
N SER A 137 -2.29 -9.45 11.22
CA SER A 137 -2.38 -10.86 11.55
C SER A 137 -1.02 -11.35 12.08
N GLU A 138 -1.01 -12.36 12.93
CA GLU A 138 0.21 -13.09 13.32
C GLU A 138 0.99 -13.66 12.11
N ARG A 139 0.33 -13.80 10.94
CA ARG A 139 0.93 -14.25 9.68
C ARG A 139 1.47 -13.10 8.83
N ALA A 140 1.30 -11.86 9.27
CA ALA A 140 1.80 -10.71 8.53
C ALA A 140 3.33 -10.65 8.55
N ALA A 141 3.88 -10.22 7.43
CA ALA A 141 5.31 -9.94 7.30
C ALA A 141 5.51 -8.72 6.41
N PHE A 142 6.52 -7.93 6.70
CA PHE A 142 6.82 -6.71 5.98
C PHE A 142 8.22 -6.78 5.40
N ALA A 143 8.41 -6.36 4.16
CA ALA A 143 9.74 -6.27 3.58
C ALA A 143 9.84 -5.15 2.55
N ASP A 144 10.92 -4.39 2.64
CA ASP A 144 11.32 -3.48 1.58
C ASP A 144 12.37 -4.15 0.69
N THR A 145 11.94 -4.65 -0.45
CA THR A 145 12.83 -5.32 -1.40
C THR A 145 13.22 -4.46 -2.60
N HIS A 146 12.97 -3.14 -2.57
CA HIS A 146 13.31 -2.23 -3.67
C HIS A 146 14.78 -2.34 -4.09
N SER A 147 15.72 -2.30 -3.12
CA SER A 147 17.15 -2.45 -3.38
C SER A 147 17.55 -3.80 -3.98
N ARG A 148 16.80 -4.88 -3.64
CA ARG A 148 17.03 -6.22 -4.20
C ARG A 148 16.53 -6.35 -5.62
N VAL A 149 15.36 -5.78 -5.89
CA VAL A 149 14.76 -5.75 -7.24
C VAL A 149 15.55 -4.81 -8.15
N GLY A 150 16.10 -3.74 -7.60
CA GLY A 150 16.80 -2.70 -8.37
C GLY A 150 15.86 -1.61 -8.87
N ILE A 151 14.77 -1.35 -8.14
CA ILE A 151 13.85 -0.24 -8.38
C ILE A 151 13.85 0.70 -7.16
N MET A 152 13.28 1.87 -7.32
CA MET A 152 13.15 2.85 -6.22
C MET A 152 11.71 2.96 -5.75
N PRO A 153 11.47 3.18 -4.44
CA PRO A 153 10.15 3.50 -3.94
C PRO A 153 9.64 4.81 -4.55
N GLY A 154 8.33 4.94 -4.65
CA GLY A 154 7.69 6.11 -5.23
C GLY A 154 6.37 6.48 -4.57
N TRP A 155 5.95 5.72 -3.58
CA TRP A 155 4.70 5.94 -2.84
C TRP A 155 4.94 6.23 -1.36
N GLY A 156 6.09 6.82 -1.03
CA GLY A 156 6.39 7.37 0.28
C GLY A 156 7.10 6.42 1.25
N LEU A 157 7.60 5.26 0.81
CA LEU A 157 8.23 4.30 1.72
C LEU A 157 9.38 4.92 2.51
N THR A 158 10.27 5.68 1.87
CA THR A 158 11.44 6.27 2.54
C THR A 158 11.08 7.36 3.54
N VAL A 159 9.89 7.94 3.42
CA VAL A 159 9.36 8.95 4.36
C VAL A 159 8.59 8.27 5.48
N LEU A 160 7.53 7.53 5.13
CA LEU A 160 6.58 6.94 6.07
C LEU A 160 7.21 5.84 6.94
N LEU A 161 8.15 5.06 6.39
CA LEU A 161 8.85 4.05 7.17
C LEU A 161 9.77 4.69 8.22
N VAL A 162 10.45 5.79 7.87
CA VAL A 162 11.28 6.54 8.82
C VAL A 162 10.43 7.15 9.91
N GLU A 163 9.27 7.69 9.58
CA GLU A 163 8.30 8.23 10.54
C GLU A 163 7.80 7.15 11.50
N SER A 164 7.46 5.97 10.98
CA SER A 164 6.88 4.88 11.77
C SER A 164 7.88 4.22 12.72
N ILE A 165 9.08 3.85 12.25
CA ILE A 165 10.03 3.01 13.02
C ILE A 165 11.39 3.66 13.28
N GLY A 166 11.57 4.90 12.83
CA GLY A 166 12.81 5.65 12.95
C GLY A 166 13.87 5.25 11.91
N VAL A 167 14.75 6.21 11.60
CA VAL A 167 15.69 6.14 10.46
C VAL A 167 16.62 4.92 10.46
N ARG A 168 17.03 4.41 11.63
CA ARG A 168 17.98 3.29 11.71
C ARG A 168 17.34 1.97 11.32
N ARG A 169 16.14 1.68 11.84
CA ARG A 169 15.36 0.48 11.50
C ARG A 169 14.88 0.53 10.05
N ALA A 170 14.44 1.70 9.58
CA ALA A 170 14.07 1.90 8.18
C ALA A 170 15.24 1.58 7.24
N ARG A 171 16.45 2.11 7.51
CA ARG A 171 17.65 1.80 6.73
C ARG A 171 18.03 0.33 6.78
N GLU A 172 17.90 -0.33 7.93
CA GLU A 172 18.16 -1.77 8.06
C GLU A 172 17.26 -2.57 7.13
N LEU A 173 15.93 -2.34 7.17
CA LEU A 173 14.98 -3.02 6.28
C LEU A 173 15.27 -2.73 4.80
N SER A 174 15.42 -1.48 4.43
CA SER A 174 15.61 -1.08 3.02
C SER A 174 16.94 -1.55 2.44
N MET A 175 18.04 -1.50 3.21
CA MET A 175 19.36 -1.90 2.72
C MET A 175 19.55 -3.42 2.71
N THR A 176 18.94 -4.14 3.65
CA THR A 176 19.04 -5.60 3.71
C THR A 176 17.97 -6.30 2.86
N GLY A 177 16.79 -5.69 2.70
CA GLY A 177 15.59 -6.31 2.14
C GLY A 177 15.16 -7.55 2.93
N ASN A 178 15.45 -7.59 4.24
CA ASN A 178 15.02 -8.67 5.12
C ASN A 178 13.53 -8.55 5.43
N PHE A 179 12.96 -9.68 5.84
CA PHE A 179 11.57 -9.73 6.27
C PHE A 179 11.47 -9.41 7.76
N LEU A 180 10.48 -8.59 8.11
CA LEU A 180 10.10 -8.24 9.47
C LEU A 180 8.81 -8.98 9.80
N ASP A 181 8.83 -9.80 10.84
CA ASP A 181 7.63 -10.52 11.31
C ASP A 181 6.67 -9.60 12.10
N ALA A 182 5.44 -10.06 12.30
CA ALA A 182 4.41 -9.27 12.97
C ALA A 182 4.76 -8.93 14.44
N PRO A 183 5.31 -9.83 15.28
CA PRO A 183 5.72 -9.49 16.65
C PRO A 183 6.81 -8.42 16.70
N THR A 184 7.79 -8.48 15.81
CA THR A 184 8.84 -7.48 15.73
C THR A 184 8.30 -6.15 15.19
N ALA A 185 7.39 -6.20 14.21
CA ALA A 185 6.69 -5.01 13.68
C ALA A 185 5.93 -4.25 14.80
N LEU A 186 5.24 -4.98 15.68
CA LEU A 186 4.59 -4.42 16.87
C LEU A 186 5.60 -3.79 17.83
N THR A 187 6.68 -4.50 18.13
CA THR A 187 7.75 -4.02 19.01
C THR A 187 8.42 -2.75 18.46
N TRP A 188 8.53 -2.63 17.14
CA TRP A 188 9.12 -1.46 16.50
C TRP A 188 8.15 -0.28 16.35
N GLY A 189 6.87 -0.50 16.60
CA GLY A 189 5.81 0.51 16.45
C GLY A 189 5.30 0.67 15.02
N LEU A 190 5.61 -0.28 14.12
CA LEU A 190 5.11 -0.27 12.75
C LEU A 190 3.61 -0.56 12.68
N VAL A 191 3.12 -1.44 13.55
CA VAL A 191 1.71 -1.82 13.62
C VAL A 191 1.13 -1.53 15.01
N ASN A 192 -0.16 -1.21 15.06
CA ASN A 192 -0.86 -0.89 16.30
C ASN A 192 -1.18 -2.15 17.13
N HIS A 193 -1.56 -3.24 16.45
CA HIS A 193 -1.93 -4.51 17.08
C HIS A 193 -1.49 -5.69 16.23
N VAL A 194 -1.25 -6.84 16.91
CA VAL A 194 -1.10 -8.15 16.27
C VAL A 194 -2.14 -9.08 16.89
N VAL A 195 -2.92 -9.74 16.04
CA VAL A 195 -4.02 -10.63 16.46
C VAL A 195 -3.94 -11.97 15.71
N PRO A 196 -4.58 -13.03 16.22
CA PRO A 196 -4.76 -14.27 15.46
C PRO A 196 -5.36 -14.00 14.09
N HIS A 197 -5.00 -14.80 13.10
CA HIS A 197 -5.37 -14.52 11.71
C HIS A 197 -6.88 -14.45 11.47
N ASP A 198 -7.64 -15.34 12.06
CA ASP A 198 -9.10 -15.40 12.00
C ASP A 198 -9.80 -14.27 12.77
N GLU A 199 -9.11 -13.63 13.69
CA GLU A 199 -9.59 -12.47 14.44
C GLU A 199 -9.30 -11.12 13.73
N LEU A 200 -8.51 -11.11 12.66
CA LEU A 200 -8.02 -9.87 12.05
C LEU A 200 -9.16 -8.94 11.62
N LEU A 201 -10.07 -9.41 10.76
CA LEU A 201 -11.18 -8.57 10.29
C LEU A 201 -12.21 -8.28 11.40
N PRO A 202 -12.62 -9.26 12.24
CA PRO A 202 -13.46 -8.97 13.40
C PRO A 202 -12.92 -7.86 14.29
N PHE A 203 -11.66 -7.94 14.70
CA PHE A 203 -10.99 -6.95 15.54
C PHE A 203 -10.91 -5.58 14.84
N THR A 204 -10.51 -5.56 13.56
CA THR A 204 -10.42 -4.31 12.79
C THR A 204 -11.78 -3.63 12.65
N LYS A 205 -12.84 -4.41 12.39
CA LYS A 205 -14.22 -3.89 12.33
C LYS A 205 -14.69 -3.34 13.68
N GLU A 206 -14.28 -3.93 14.80
CA GLU A 206 -14.59 -3.41 16.13
C GLU A 206 -13.94 -2.04 16.37
N LEU A 207 -12.66 -1.87 16.01
CA LEU A 207 -12.01 -0.57 16.04
C LEU A 207 -12.69 0.45 15.13
N ALA A 208 -13.05 0.03 13.92
CA ALA A 208 -13.77 0.89 12.98
C ALA A 208 -15.13 1.34 13.53
N ARG A 209 -15.90 0.44 14.19
CA ARG A 209 -17.17 0.82 14.87
C ARG A 209 -16.96 1.85 15.97
N ALA A 210 -15.87 1.74 16.73
CA ALA A 210 -15.54 2.75 17.74
C ALA A 210 -15.30 4.13 17.11
N VAL A 211 -14.72 4.19 15.91
CA VAL A 211 -14.54 5.43 15.15
C VAL A 211 -15.88 5.94 14.59
N VAL A 212 -16.68 5.06 13.98
CA VAL A 212 -18.02 5.41 13.46
C VAL A 212 -18.91 6.00 14.54
N GLY A 213 -18.78 5.52 15.79
CA GLY A 213 -19.53 6.01 16.96
C GLY A 213 -19.15 7.43 17.42
N ASN A 214 -18.09 8.03 16.90
CA ASN A 214 -17.65 9.37 17.24
C ASN A 214 -18.29 10.45 16.36
N ASP A 215 -18.09 11.73 16.72
CA ASP A 215 -18.40 12.87 15.84
C ASP A 215 -17.52 12.84 14.59
N GLN A 216 -18.11 12.56 13.42
CA GLN A 216 -17.36 12.40 12.19
C GLN A 216 -16.71 13.70 11.71
N MET A 217 -17.30 14.85 11.96
CA MET A 217 -16.68 16.13 11.63
C MET A 217 -15.40 16.35 12.45
N GLY A 218 -15.43 16.05 13.74
CA GLY A 218 -14.29 16.11 14.63
C GLY A 218 -13.21 15.09 14.27
N THR A 219 -13.61 13.83 14.01
CA THR A 219 -12.68 12.75 13.61
C THR A 219 -11.91 13.12 12.34
N ARG A 220 -12.61 13.52 11.27
CA ARG A 220 -11.99 13.95 10.02
C ARG A 220 -11.11 15.18 10.18
N ARG A 221 -11.53 16.14 11.04
CA ARG A 221 -10.69 17.33 11.31
C ARG A 221 -9.41 16.95 12.07
N MET A 222 -9.48 16.02 13.03
CA MET A 222 -8.30 15.53 13.75
C MET A 222 -7.34 14.80 12.78
N LEU A 223 -7.83 13.88 11.94
CA LEU A 223 -7.01 13.18 10.94
C LEU A 223 -6.29 14.18 10.05
N ARG A 224 -7.04 15.10 9.44
CA ARG A 224 -6.47 16.17 8.62
C ARG A 224 -5.43 17.03 9.37
N THR A 225 -5.62 17.27 10.68
CA THR A 225 -4.65 18.03 11.47
C THR A 225 -3.33 17.29 11.61
N TYR A 226 -3.37 15.95 11.80
CA TYR A 226 -2.15 15.13 11.79
C TYR A 226 -1.44 15.19 10.45
N GLU A 227 -2.18 15.10 9.32
CA GLU A 227 -1.63 15.22 7.98
C GLU A 227 -1.01 16.61 7.73
N GLU A 228 -1.69 17.68 8.11
CA GLU A 228 -1.17 19.06 7.99
C GLU A 228 0.12 19.24 8.78
N ILE A 229 0.25 18.63 9.96
CA ILE A 229 1.47 18.66 10.77
C ILE A 229 2.58 17.84 10.09
N ALA A 230 2.29 16.62 9.68
CA ALA A 230 3.24 15.76 8.98
C ALA A 230 3.73 16.40 7.68
N ALA A 231 2.84 17.03 6.90
CA ALA A 231 3.19 17.75 5.69
C ALA A 231 4.21 18.85 5.95
N ASN A 232 4.04 19.65 7.02
CA ASN A 232 5.01 20.69 7.37
C ASN A 232 6.39 20.16 7.74
N LEU A 233 6.47 18.92 8.25
CA LEU A 233 7.74 18.29 8.63
C LEU A 233 8.42 17.58 7.45
N TYR A 234 7.65 17.00 6.53
CA TYR A 234 8.15 16.04 5.52
C TYR A 234 7.89 16.42 4.06
N ASP A 235 7.29 17.56 3.75
CA ASP A 235 6.98 17.97 2.37
C ASP A 235 8.17 17.83 1.42
N GLY A 236 9.34 18.34 1.84
CA GLY A 236 10.56 18.24 1.05
C GLY A 236 11.06 16.80 0.89
N ALA A 237 10.76 15.90 1.83
CA ALA A 237 11.18 14.50 1.77
C ALA A 237 10.39 13.73 0.69
N TRP A 238 9.10 13.96 0.54
CA TRP A 238 8.29 13.40 -0.54
C TRP A 238 8.78 13.85 -1.92
N ASP A 239 9.14 15.12 -2.07
CA ASP A 239 9.68 15.64 -3.32
C ASP A 239 11.01 15.01 -3.68
N VAL A 240 11.90 14.78 -2.70
CA VAL A 240 13.16 14.07 -2.91
C VAL A 240 12.92 12.63 -3.37
N GLU A 241 12.04 11.88 -2.71
CA GLU A 241 11.72 10.51 -3.12
C GLU A 241 11.18 10.47 -4.56
N LYS A 242 10.22 11.34 -4.88
CA LYS A 242 9.62 11.43 -6.22
C LYS A 242 10.66 11.75 -7.31
N VAL A 243 11.57 12.68 -7.04
CA VAL A 243 12.65 13.04 -7.99
C VAL A 243 13.61 11.86 -8.20
N VAL A 244 14.03 11.18 -7.13
CA VAL A 244 14.92 10.02 -7.19
C VAL A 244 14.26 8.87 -7.96
N ASN A 245 13.00 8.56 -7.67
CA ASN A 245 12.24 7.52 -8.37
C ASN A 245 12.15 7.81 -9.88
N ARG A 246 11.77 9.02 -10.27
CA ARG A 246 11.69 9.42 -11.68
C ARG A 246 13.03 9.34 -12.40
N ALA A 247 14.10 9.80 -11.78
CA ALA A 247 15.45 9.73 -12.36
C ALA A 247 15.89 8.28 -12.56
N TRP A 248 15.55 7.39 -11.61
CA TRP A 248 15.86 5.97 -11.69
C TRP A 248 15.10 5.29 -12.83
N LEU A 249 13.79 5.54 -12.95
CA LEU A 249 12.96 5.00 -14.02
C LEU A 249 13.42 5.50 -15.41
N ALA A 250 13.81 6.78 -15.51
CA ALA A 250 14.34 7.35 -16.75
C ALA A 250 15.68 6.71 -17.19
N GLY A 251 16.46 6.16 -16.26
CA GLY A 251 17.69 5.39 -16.53
C GLY A 251 17.43 4.00 -17.14
N GLY A 252 16.17 3.55 -17.16
CA GLY A 252 15.74 2.24 -17.62
C GLY A 252 15.87 1.15 -16.55
N ILE A 253 14.92 0.21 -16.54
CA ILE A 253 14.93 -0.97 -15.67
C ILE A 253 15.43 -2.17 -16.47
N ASP A 254 16.47 -2.85 -16.00
CA ASP A 254 16.90 -4.15 -16.56
C ASP A 254 15.92 -5.24 -16.12
N THR A 255 14.97 -5.56 -16.99
CA THR A 255 13.88 -6.49 -16.73
C THR A 255 14.34 -7.95 -16.62
N GLU A 256 15.44 -8.33 -17.30
CA GLU A 256 16.01 -9.67 -17.18
C GLU A 256 16.67 -9.84 -15.80
N GLU A 257 17.38 -8.83 -15.34
CA GLU A 257 18.02 -8.84 -14.05
C GLU A 257 16.98 -8.81 -12.91
N VAL A 258 15.90 -8.05 -13.08
CA VAL A 258 14.74 -8.05 -12.14
C VAL A 258 14.12 -9.46 -12.04
N ALA A 259 13.94 -10.14 -13.17
CA ALA A 259 13.37 -11.49 -13.19
C ALA A 259 14.27 -12.51 -12.44
N LYS A 260 15.59 -12.45 -12.63
CA LYS A 260 16.56 -13.31 -11.90
C LYS A 260 16.53 -13.08 -10.40
N ARG A 261 16.50 -11.81 -9.97
CA ARG A 261 16.48 -11.43 -8.54
C ARG A 261 15.18 -11.84 -7.83
N ARG A 262 14.08 -11.91 -8.55
CA ARG A 262 12.77 -12.30 -8.01
C ARG A 262 12.79 -13.69 -7.37
N GLU A 263 13.42 -14.69 -8.00
CA GLU A 263 13.48 -16.06 -7.45
C GLU A 263 14.24 -16.08 -6.11
N ALA A 264 15.36 -15.37 -6.05
CA ALA A 264 16.14 -15.23 -4.82
C ALA A 264 15.38 -14.53 -3.69
N ILE A 265 14.54 -13.54 -4.03
CA ILE A 265 13.70 -12.83 -3.04
C ILE A 265 12.63 -13.77 -2.47
N VAL A 266 11.95 -14.54 -3.33
CA VAL A 266 10.92 -15.51 -2.91
C VAL A 266 11.53 -16.58 -2.00
N GLU A 267 12.70 -17.14 -2.36
CA GLU A 267 13.37 -18.14 -1.55
C GLU A 267 13.80 -17.59 -0.19
N ARG A 268 14.33 -16.37 -0.17
CA ARG A 268 14.69 -15.71 1.08
C ARG A 268 13.47 -15.47 1.98
N GLY A 269 12.33 -15.07 1.40
CA GLY A 269 11.08 -14.92 2.16
C GLY A 269 10.68 -16.23 2.84
N ARG A 270 10.83 -17.37 2.15
CA ARG A 270 10.52 -18.69 2.75
C ARG A 270 11.45 -19.10 3.89
N THR A 271 12.69 -18.64 3.86
CA THR A 271 13.69 -19.00 4.88
C THR A 271 13.71 -18.06 6.08
N GLN A 272 13.08 -16.88 6.00
CA GLN A 272 13.04 -15.87 7.07
C GLN A 272 11.69 -15.81 7.79
N LEU A 273 10.68 -16.48 7.30
CA LEU A 273 9.34 -16.61 7.88
C LEU A 273 9.08 -18.07 8.24
#